data_bba43ed1f0c32a8e02f1dab1e25c7b16
#
_entry.id   bba43ed1f0c32a8e02f1dab1e25c7b16
#
_cell.length_a   1.000
_cell.length_b   1.000
_cell.length_c   1.000
_cell.angle_alpha   90.00
_cell.angle_beta   90.00
_cell.angle_gamma   90.00
#
_symmetry.space_group_name_H-M   'P 1'
#
loop_
_entity.id
_entity.type
_entity.pdbx_description
1 polymer ?
#
loop_
_entity_poly.entity_id
_entity_poly.type
_entity_poly.pdbx_seq_one_letter_code
_entity_poly.pdbx_strand_id
1 'polypeptide(L)' 'MLKTVTLKEIERIFAITDALGISREALMIPLRPESPGRVRMIDGGKLEIVVEREVAFEEWLNGLEGQVRSVTGKMRG' A
#
# COMPACT_ATOMS: atom_id res chain seq x y z
N MET A 1 -6.82 -19.43 -7.71
CA MET A 1 -5.53 -19.52 -7.02
C MET A 1 -5.25 -18.23 -6.29
N LEU A 2 -4.83 -18.32 -5.03
CA LEU A 2 -4.52 -17.15 -4.26
C LEU A 2 -3.18 -16.57 -4.71
N LYS A 3 -3.14 -15.26 -4.86
CA LYS A 3 -1.92 -14.58 -5.27
C LYS A 3 -1.33 -13.86 -4.06
N THR A 4 -0.31 -14.48 -3.51
CA THR A 4 0.34 -13.95 -2.32
C THR A 4 1.24 -12.77 -2.70
N VAL A 5 1.25 -11.76 -1.84
CA VAL A 5 2.19 -10.63 -2.01
C VAL A 5 3.59 -11.13 -1.67
N THR A 6 4.54 -10.90 -2.56
CA THR A 6 5.91 -11.38 -2.35
C THR A 6 6.73 -10.38 -1.55
N LEU A 7 7.83 -10.86 -0.99
CA LEU A 7 8.73 -9.98 -0.25
C LEU A 7 9.26 -8.85 -1.13
N LYS A 8 9.61 -9.17 -2.38
CA LYS A 8 10.10 -8.17 -3.31
C LYS A 8 9.06 -7.08 -3.54
N GLU A 9 7.78 -7.47 -3.64
CA GLU A 9 6.71 -6.51 -3.81
C GLU A 9 6.55 -5.64 -2.57
N ILE A 10 6.68 -6.25 -1.40
CA ILE A 10 6.60 -5.49 -0.15
C ILE A 10 7.71 -4.46 -0.08
N GLU A 11 8.91 -4.83 -0.50
CA GLU A 11 10.04 -3.90 -0.50
C GLU A 11 9.78 -2.71 -1.43
N ARG A 12 9.12 -2.96 -2.56
CA ARG A 12 8.76 -1.89 -3.48
C ARG A 12 7.75 -0.94 -2.83
N ILE A 13 6.80 -1.48 -2.08
CA ILE A 13 5.84 -0.67 -1.36
C ILE A 13 6.54 0.16 -0.28
N PHE A 14 7.45 -0.47 0.46
CA PHE A 14 8.20 0.24 1.49
C PHE A 14 9.00 1.41 0.92
N ALA A 15 9.55 1.24 -0.28
CA ALA A 15 10.32 2.33 -0.89
C ALA A 15 9.45 3.57 -1.06
N ILE A 16 8.18 3.37 -1.39
CA ILE A 16 7.26 4.48 -1.56
C ILE A 16 6.87 5.08 -0.21
N THR A 17 6.50 4.22 0.75
CA THR A 17 6.04 4.72 2.04
C THR A 17 7.18 5.33 2.84
N ASP A 18 8.40 4.80 2.71
CA ASP A 18 9.57 5.41 3.35
C ASP A 18 9.79 6.81 2.81
N ALA A 19 9.67 6.96 1.50
CA ALA A 19 9.87 8.28 0.85
C ALA A 19 8.82 9.28 1.32
N LEU A 20 7.64 8.80 1.71
CA LEU A 20 6.57 9.65 2.22
C LEU A 20 6.68 9.89 3.73
N GLY A 21 7.69 9.34 4.37
CA GLY A 21 7.89 9.52 5.79
C GLY A 21 6.95 8.70 6.66
N ILE A 22 6.45 7.58 6.15
CA ILE A 22 5.53 6.73 6.90
C ILE A 22 6.31 5.57 7.47
N SER A 23 6.22 5.39 8.79
CA SER A 23 6.90 4.30 9.48
C SER A 23 6.35 2.96 9.01
N ARG A 24 7.26 2.00 8.81
CA ARG A 24 6.82 0.66 8.42
C ARG A 24 5.95 0.01 9.49
N GLU A 25 6.15 0.40 10.74
CA GLU A 25 5.33 -0.13 11.84
C GLU A 25 3.89 0.33 11.76
N ALA A 26 3.64 1.41 11.03
CA ALA A 26 2.30 1.92 10.86
C ALA A 26 1.59 1.29 9.67
N LEU A 27 2.22 0.34 8.99
CA LEU A 27 1.66 -0.28 7.80
C LEU A 27 1.05 -1.64 8.11
N MET A 28 -0.03 -1.95 7.41
CA MET A 28 -0.62 -3.27 7.44
C MET A 28 -0.85 -3.69 6.00
N ILE A 29 -0.11 -4.72 5.56
CA ILE A 29 -0.18 -5.19 4.19
C ILE A 29 -0.59 -6.66 4.21
N PRO A 30 -1.86 -6.96 3.92
CA PRO A 30 -2.29 -8.37 3.89
C PRO A 30 -1.50 -9.11 2.82
N LEU A 31 -0.99 -10.28 3.18
CA LEU A 31 -0.19 -11.09 2.26
C LEU A 31 -1.05 -11.83 1.25
N ARG A 32 -2.32 -12.03 1.57
CA ARG A 32 -3.27 -12.68 0.67
C ARG A 32 -4.43 -11.73 0.45
N PRO A 33 -4.19 -10.66 -0.30
CA PRO A 33 -5.21 -9.63 -0.46
C PRO A 33 -6.36 -10.11 -1.33
N GLU A 34 -7.53 -9.54 -1.04
CA GLU A 34 -8.72 -9.78 -1.85
C GLU A 34 -8.99 -8.55 -2.69
N SER A 35 -9.40 -8.77 -3.93
CA SER A 35 -9.77 -7.65 -4.80
C SER A 35 -11.11 -7.09 -4.37
N PRO A 36 -11.30 -5.79 -4.55
CA PRO A 36 -10.35 -4.84 -5.14
C PRO A 36 -9.31 -4.39 -4.12
N GLY A 37 -8.16 -4.00 -4.64
CA GLY A 37 -7.13 -3.41 -3.81
C GLY A 37 -7.58 -2.04 -3.32
N ARG A 38 -7.01 -1.61 -2.21
CA ARG A 38 -7.36 -0.31 -1.65
C ARG A 38 -6.32 0.14 -0.65
N VAL A 39 -6.37 1.42 -0.35
CA VAL A 39 -5.50 2.01 0.68
C VAL A 39 -6.42 2.80 1.59
N ARG A 40 -6.30 2.57 2.91
CA ARG A 40 -7.16 3.29 3.86
C ARG A 40 -6.48 3.34 5.22
N MET A 41 -6.88 4.33 6.02
CA MET A 41 -6.46 4.38 7.42
C MET A 41 -7.42 3.51 8.22
N ILE A 42 -6.85 2.75 9.15
CA ILE A 42 -7.67 1.91 10.02
C ILE A 42 -7.40 2.29 11.46
N ASP A 43 -8.11 1.67 12.38
CA ASP A 43 -8.03 1.98 13.79
C ASP A 43 -6.59 1.92 14.29
N GLY A 44 -6.25 2.83 15.20
CA GLY A 44 -4.91 2.86 15.74
C GLY A 44 -3.93 3.66 14.92
N GLY A 45 -4.42 4.36 13.91
CA GLY A 45 -3.55 5.19 13.06
C GLY A 45 -2.70 4.41 12.10
N LYS A 46 -3.08 3.17 11.81
CA LYS A 46 -2.34 2.34 10.86
C LYS A 46 -2.89 2.52 9.45
N LEU A 47 -2.01 2.35 8.48
CA LEU A 47 -2.36 2.46 7.08
C LEU A 47 -2.43 1.05 6.49
N GLU A 48 -3.63 0.69 6.02
CA GLU A 48 -3.81 -0.61 5.38
C GLU A 48 -3.63 -0.47 3.88
N ILE A 49 -2.76 -1.28 3.31
CA ILE A 49 -2.50 -1.29 1.88
C ILE A 49 -2.84 -2.66 1.35
N VAL A 50 -3.95 -2.75 0.62
CA VAL A 50 -4.39 -4.00 0.02
C VAL A 50 -4.00 -3.97 -1.45
N VAL A 51 -3.05 -4.83 -1.83
CA VAL A 51 -2.52 -4.87 -3.18
C VAL A 51 -3.60 -5.39 -4.14
N GLU A 52 -3.76 -4.72 -5.28
CA GLU A 52 -4.68 -5.19 -6.30
C GLU A 52 -4.00 -6.28 -7.11
N ARG A 53 -4.58 -7.49 -7.13
CA ARG A 53 -4.00 -8.62 -7.83
C ARG A 53 -4.58 -8.84 -9.21
N GLU A 54 -5.60 -8.06 -9.58
CA GLU A 54 -6.25 -8.24 -10.88
C GLU A 54 -5.57 -7.44 -11.99
N VAL A 55 -4.61 -6.58 -11.63
CA VAL A 55 -3.82 -5.82 -12.60
C VAL A 55 -2.34 -6.11 -12.32
N ALA A 56 -1.48 -5.73 -13.26
CA ALA A 56 -0.05 -5.90 -13.07
C ALA A 56 0.41 -5.09 -11.85
N PHE A 57 1.31 -5.67 -11.07
CA PHE A 57 1.77 -5.01 -9.85
C PHE A 57 2.35 -3.63 -10.12
N GLU A 58 3.14 -3.49 -11.18
CA GLU A 58 3.76 -2.19 -11.50
C GLU A 58 2.70 -1.14 -11.81
N GLU A 59 1.64 -1.55 -12.47
CA GLU A 59 0.56 -0.63 -12.80
C GLU A 59 -0.14 -0.12 -11.54
N TRP A 60 -0.42 -1.05 -10.63
CA TRP A 60 -1.03 -0.69 -9.36
C TRP A 60 -0.09 0.19 -8.54
N LEU A 61 1.20 -0.15 -8.54
CA LEU A 61 2.20 0.56 -7.76
C LEU A 61 2.34 2.01 -8.21
N ASN A 62 2.20 2.26 -9.52
CA ASN A 62 2.29 3.62 -10.04
C ASN A 62 1.26 4.57 -9.42
N GLY A 63 0.12 4.05 -9.00
CA GLY A 63 -0.91 4.88 -8.37
C GLY A 63 -0.86 4.89 -6.87
N LEU A 64 0.04 4.11 -6.27
CA LEU A 64 0.03 3.92 -4.82
C LEU A 64 0.36 5.20 -4.06
N GLU A 65 1.36 5.94 -4.52
CA GLU A 65 1.75 7.16 -3.83
C GLU A 65 0.58 8.14 -3.73
N GLY A 66 -0.16 8.31 -4.82
CA GLY A 66 -1.30 9.20 -4.82
C GLY A 66 -2.38 8.74 -3.85
N GLN A 67 -2.62 7.44 -3.80
CA GLN A 67 -3.62 6.90 -2.88
C GLN A 67 -3.21 7.11 -1.43
N VAL A 68 -1.93 6.88 -1.12
CA VAL A 68 -1.42 7.05 0.24
C VAL A 68 -1.52 8.52 0.66
N ARG A 69 -1.12 9.42 -0.22
CA ARG A 69 -1.20 10.86 0.08
C ARG A 69 -2.64 11.26 0.34
N SER A 70 -3.56 10.72 -0.45
CA SER A 70 -4.97 11.08 -0.33
C SER A 70 -5.56 10.68 1.02
N VAL A 71 -5.25 9.47 1.49
CA VAL A 71 -5.84 8.99 2.75
C VAL A 71 -5.10 9.47 3.98
N THR A 72 -3.84 9.86 3.85
CA THR A 72 -3.07 10.32 5.01
C THR A 72 -3.04 11.83 5.13
N GLY A 73 -3.53 12.55 4.12
CA GLY A 73 -3.50 14.00 4.14
C GLY A 73 -2.13 14.58 3.83
N LYS A 74 -1.24 13.79 3.26
CA LYS A 74 0.12 14.25 2.97
C LYS A 74 0.23 14.98 1.63
N MET A 75 -0.89 15.31 1.04
CA MET A 75 -0.93 16.09 -0.20
C MET A 75 -0.49 17.51 0.02
N ARG A 76 -0.61 17.99 1.26
CA ARG A 76 -0.25 19.37 1.55
C ARG A 76 1.25 19.50 1.56
N GLY A 77 1.71 20.38 0.79
CA GLY A 77 3.13 20.57 0.60
C GLY A 77 3.87 21.00 1.82
#